data_3c50cae8c05d79d315c868b9de2cdb90
#
_entry.id   3c50cae8c05d79d315c868b9de2cdb90
#
_cell.length_a   1.000
_cell.length_b   1.000
_cell.length_c   1.000
_cell.angle_alpha   90.00
_cell.angle_beta   90.00
_cell.angle_gamma   90.00
#
_symmetry.space_group_name_H-M   'P 1'
#
loop_
_entity.id
_entity.type
_entity.pdbx_description
1 polymer ?
#
loop_
_entity_poly.entity_id
_entity_poly.type
_entity_poly.pdbx_seq_one_letter_code
_entity_poly.pdbx_strand_id
1 'polypeptide(L)'
;LDQQFMDQMGSPYLMAHGMGIPVADATAEINIPQAGTYYVYARTYNWTSPWTDAEGPGKFRLALGGKLLKATLGHTGNSWQWQFAGKTVLKAGTTTLALKDLTGFDGRCDAIYLTTDANTQPATWDTAETAALRTRLRQQQTVPAHQYDFVVVGGGIAGMCAAASAARLGCKVALVNDRPVLGGNNSSEIRVHLGGIIEMGPNQGLGRMIREFGHERSGNAQPGDYYEDRKKEDFIDAEKNITLYASQRAVAV
;
A
#
# COMPACT_ATOMS: atom_id res chain seq x y z
N LEU A 1 -3.56 0.10 -1.13
CA LEU A 1 -3.10 1.51 -1.21
C LEU A 1 -3.66 2.18 -2.46
N ASP A 2 -4.18 3.39 -2.31
CA ASP A 2 -4.66 4.20 -3.43
C ASP A 2 -3.67 5.33 -3.74
N GLN A 3 -3.59 5.73 -5.01
CA GLN A 3 -2.61 6.68 -5.52
C GLN A 3 -3.24 7.94 -6.14
N GLN A 4 -4.56 8.02 -6.20
CA GLN A 4 -5.29 9.07 -6.91
C GLN A 4 -4.86 10.50 -6.53
N PHE A 5 -4.45 10.72 -5.28
CA PHE A 5 -4.04 12.03 -4.76
C PHE A 5 -2.53 12.10 -4.42
N MET A 6 -1.72 11.23 -5.01
CA MET A 6 -0.28 11.18 -4.67
C MET A 6 0.44 12.52 -4.89
N ASP A 7 0.09 13.26 -5.94
CA ASP A 7 0.70 14.57 -6.21
C ASP A 7 0.40 15.57 -5.08
N GLN A 8 -0.76 15.47 -4.46
CA GLN A 8 -1.16 16.31 -3.33
C GLN A 8 -0.64 15.79 -1.98
N MET A 9 -0.46 14.48 -1.87
CA MET A 9 -0.14 13.81 -0.60
C MET A 9 1.34 13.51 -0.43
N GLY A 10 2.08 13.40 -1.52
CA GLY A 10 3.45 12.93 -1.53
C GLY A 10 3.62 11.45 -1.16
N SER A 11 2.53 10.72 -1.02
CA SER A 11 2.50 9.27 -0.72
C SER A 11 1.14 8.67 -1.08
N PRO A 12 1.06 7.34 -1.27
CA PRO A 12 -0.22 6.64 -1.31
C PRO A 12 -0.89 6.66 0.06
N TYR A 13 -2.19 6.49 0.07
CA TYR A 13 -3.01 6.41 1.27
C TYR A 13 -3.75 5.06 1.36
N LEU A 14 -4.21 4.72 2.55
CA LEU A 14 -5.06 3.55 2.78
C LEU A 14 -6.50 3.87 2.38
N MET A 15 -7.15 2.93 1.73
CA MET A 15 -8.56 2.97 1.39
C MET A 15 -9.23 1.64 1.74
N ALA A 16 -10.33 1.69 2.46
CA ALA A 16 -11.09 0.51 2.90
C ALA A 16 -12.19 0.18 1.86
N HIS A 17 -11.85 -0.63 0.85
CA HIS A 17 -12.75 -0.98 -0.25
C HIS A 17 -13.47 -2.32 0.00
N GLY A 18 -14.53 -2.30 0.77
CA GLY A 18 -15.34 -3.47 1.13
C GLY A 18 -16.71 -3.53 0.47
N MET A 19 -17.04 -2.59 -0.43
CA MET A 19 -18.34 -2.52 -1.13
C MET A 19 -19.54 -2.55 -0.17
N GLY A 20 -19.44 -1.83 0.95
CA GLY A 20 -20.50 -1.77 1.97
C GLY A 20 -20.38 -2.82 3.08
N ILE A 21 -19.36 -3.64 3.06
CA ILE A 21 -19.04 -4.60 4.13
C ILE A 21 -17.72 -4.18 4.77
N PRO A 22 -17.67 -3.95 6.09
CA PRO A 22 -16.43 -3.61 6.76
C PRO A 22 -15.31 -4.61 6.46
N VAL A 23 -14.13 -4.08 6.12
CA VAL A 23 -12.94 -4.90 5.84
C VAL A 23 -12.15 -5.19 7.12
N ALA A 24 -11.19 -6.11 7.05
CA ALA A 24 -10.28 -6.40 8.15
C ALA A 24 -9.49 -5.16 8.58
N ASP A 25 -9.14 -5.10 9.85
CA ASP A 25 -8.35 -4.01 10.42
C ASP A 25 -6.99 -3.89 9.71
N ALA A 26 -6.61 -2.68 9.31
CA ALA A 26 -5.23 -2.41 8.90
C ALA A 26 -4.39 -2.14 10.16
N THR A 27 -3.36 -2.94 10.39
CA THR A 27 -2.55 -2.89 11.61
C THR A 27 -1.08 -2.61 11.32
N ALA A 28 -0.42 -1.92 12.24
CA ALA A 28 1.02 -1.70 12.23
C ALA A 28 1.57 -1.68 13.66
N GLU A 29 2.76 -2.22 13.85
CA GLU A 29 3.53 -2.02 15.07
C GLU A 29 4.27 -0.69 15.00
N ILE A 30 4.08 0.14 16.03
CA ILE A 30 4.75 1.44 16.14
C ILE A 30 5.52 1.51 17.47
N ASN A 31 6.65 2.23 17.45
CA ASN A 31 7.42 2.47 18.67
C ASN A 31 7.02 3.79 19.33
N ILE A 32 6.62 3.73 20.58
CA ILE A 32 6.31 4.87 21.42
C ILE A 32 7.58 5.26 22.19
N PRO A 33 8.18 6.45 21.93
CA PRO A 33 9.48 6.80 22.48
C PRO A 33 9.44 7.05 23.99
N GLN A 34 8.32 7.51 24.52
CA GLN A 34 8.15 7.80 25.96
C GLN A 34 6.71 7.54 26.42
N ALA A 35 6.56 7.10 27.65
CA ALA A 35 5.24 6.95 28.26
C ALA A 35 4.56 8.32 28.46
N GLY A 36 3.25 8.39 28.22
CA GLY A 36 2.50 9.63 28.42
C GLY A 36 1.11 9.62 27.81
N THR A 37 0.44 10.77 27.92
CA THR A 37 -0.81 11.02 27.21
C THR A 37 -0.52 11.48 25.80
N TYR A 38 -1.07 10.79 24.81
CA TYR A 38 -0.95 11.12 23.40
C TYR A 38 -2.27 11.64 22.85
N TYR A 39 -2.20 12.74 22.11
CA TYR A 39 -3.26 13.30 21.29
C TYR A 39 -3.07 12.78 19.88
N VAL A 40 -4.13 12.19 19.32
CA VAL A 40 -4.05 11.41 18.08
C VAL A 40 -4.90 12.06 17.01
N TYR A 41 -4.32 12.28 15.85
CA TYR A 41 -4.95 12.85 14.68
C TYR A 41 -4.79 11.93 13.48
N ALA A 42 -5.80 11.84 12.62
CA ALA A 42 -5.69 11.19 11.32
C ALA A 42 -5.91 12.20 10.20
N ARG A 43 -5.08 12.13 9.16
CA ARG A 43 -5.31 12.86 7.93
C ARG A 43 -6.21 12.03 7.04
N THR A 44 -7.38 12.57 6.74
CA THR A 44 -8.46 11.83 6.07
C THR A 44 -9.24 12.72 5.12
N TYR A 45 -10.04 12.12 4.25
CA TYR A 45 -10.83 12.78 3.24
C TYR A 45 -12.21 12.14 3.14
N ASN A 46 -13.24 12.98 3.19
CA ASN A 46 -14.60 12.58 2.82
C ASN A 46 -14.71 12.55 1.29
N TRP A 47 -14.57 11.39 0.69
CA TRP A 47 -14.48 11.23 -0.76
C TRP A 47 -15.76 11.59 -1.51
N THR A 48 -16.92 11.65 -0.83
CA THR A 48 -18.19 12.06 -1.45
C THR A 48 -18.40 13.57 -1.47
N SER A 49 -17.55 14.33 -0.79
CA SER A 49 -17.67 15.79 -0.67
C SER A 49 -17.70 16.57 -1.99
N PRO A 50 -17.14 16.13 -3.12
CA PRO A 50 -17.29 16.81 -4.39
C PRO A 50 -18.73 16.79 -4.95
N TRP A 51 -19.56 15.88 -4.46
CA TRP A 51 -20.92 15.67 -4.98
C TRP A 51 -22.02 15.97 -3.95
N THR A 52 -21.70 16.08 -2.68
CA THR A 52 -22.68 16.32 -1.61
C THR A 52 -22.03 16.94 -0.37
N ASP A 53 -22.77 17.82 0.30
CA ASP A 53 -22.38 18.38 1.61
C ASP A 53 -22.79 17.47 2.78
N ALA A 54 -23.44 16.33 2.53
CA ALA A 54 -23.81 15.37 3.54
C ALA A 54 -22.59 14.62 4.10
N GLU A 55 -22.76 14.00 5.27
CA GLU A 55 -21.76 13.07 5.79
C GLU A 55 -21.48 11.96 4.79
N GLY A 56 -20.20 11.67 4.58
CA GLY A 56 -19.76 10.61 3.69
C GLY A 56 -19.93 9.21 4.29
N PRO A 57 -19.95 8.17 3.45
CA PRO A 57 -20.07 6.78 3.89
C PRO A 57 -18.76 6.18 4.42
N GLY A 58 -17.59 6.74 4.07
CA GLY A 58 -16.28 6.19 4.38
C GLY A 58 -15.87 6.40 5.85
N LYS A 59 -16.46 5.66 6.78
CA LYS A 59 -16.29 5.82 8.23
C LYS A 59 -15.30 4.80 8.79
N PHE A 60 -14.34 5.28 9.60
CA PHE A 60 -13.41 4.42 10.33
C PHE A 60 -13.06 5.00 11.71
N ARG A 61 -12.40 4.20 12.55
CA ARG A 61 -11.88 4.61 13.86
C ARG A 61 -10.45 4.12 14.03
N LEU A 62 -9.70 4.73 14.94
CA LEU A 62 -8.36 4.30 15.33
C LEU A 62 -8.40 3.54 16.65
N ALA A 63 -7.53 2.53 16.76
CA ALA A 63 -7.21 1.88 18.02
C ALA A 63 -5.70 1.89 18.26
N LEU A 64 -5.29 2.07 19.50
CA LEU A 64 -3.89 2.09 19.95
C LEU A 64 -3.73 1.22 21.19
N GLY A 65 -2.83 0.24 21.12
CA GLY A 65 -2.62 -0.72 22.20
C GLY A 65 -3.90 -1.46 22.59
N GLY A 66 -4.74 -1.80 21.63
CA GLY A 66 -6.04 -2.45 21.83
C GLY A 66 -7.17 -1.51 22.29
N LYS A 67 -6.88 -0.23 22.58
CA LYS A 67 -7.90 0.74 22.99
C LYS A 67 -8.46 1.50 21.79
N LEU A 68 -9.76 1.34 21.54
CA LEU A 68 -10.49 2.05 20.50
C LEU A 68 -10.72 3.52 20.90
N LEU A 69 -10.31 4.46 20.03
CA LEU A 69 -10.57 5.89 20.21
C LEU A 69 -12.02 6.23 19.86
N LYS A 70 -12.54 7.34 20.43
CA LYS A 70 -13.99 7.62 20.37
C LYS A 70 -14.47 8.20 19.05
N ALA A 71 -13.64 9.01 18.39
CA ALA A 71 -14.07 9.73 17.19
C ALA A 71 -14.23 8.80 15.99
N THR A 72 -15.31 8.99 15.23
CA THR A 72 -15.47 8.46 13.89
C THR A 72 -14.84 9.43 12.90
N LEU A 73 -14.06 8.93 11.96
CA LEU A 73 -13.23 9.69 11.05
C LEU A 73 -13.61 9.40 9.60
N GLY A 74 -13.20 10.27 8.67
CA GLY A 74 -13.30 10.05 7.23
C GLY A 74 -14.62 10.45 6.59
N HIS A 75 -15.61 10.88 7.36
CA HIS A 75 -16.97 11.13 6.85
C HIS A 75 -17.36 12.60 6.77
N THR A 76 -16.50 13.53 7.18
CA THR A 76 -16.80 14.97 7.21
C THR A 76 -15.73 15.79 6.52
N GLY A 77 -16.07 17.04 6.15
CA GLY A 77 -15.19 17.97 5.48
C GLY A 77 -15.16 17.77 3.96
N ASN A 78 -14.53 18.71 3.24
CA ASN A 78 -14.52 18.78 1.78
C ASN A 78 -13.11 18.76 1.17
N SER A 79 -12.08 18.50 1.97
CA SER A 79 -10.69 18.41 1.56
C SER A 79 -9.94 17.41 2.42
N TRP A 80 -8.72 17.07 2.05
CA TRP A 80 -7.81 16.36 2.93
C TRP A 80 -7.52 17.22 4.16
N GLN A 81 -7.83 16.68 5.34
CA GLN A 81 -7.72 17.41 6.59
C GLN A 81 -7.33 16.50 7.75
N TRP A 82 -6.77 17.09 8.78
CA TRP A 82 -6.55 16.42 10.04
C TRP A 82 -7.82 16.41 10.88
N GLN A 83 -8.22 15.23 11.33
CA GLN A 83 -9.31 15.05 12.26
C GLN A 83 -8.79 14.49 13.58
N PHE A 84 -9.23 15.06 14.70
CA PHE A 84 -8.86 14.60 16.04
C PHE A 84 -9.57 13.29 16.36
N ALA A 85 -8.79 12.20 16.48
CA ALA A 85 -9.31 10.87 16.80
C ALA A 85 -9.58 10.68 18.30
N GLY A 86 -8.88 11.42 19.15
CA GLY A 86 -8.99 11.31 20.60
C GLY A 86 -7.65 11.35 21.31
N LYS A 87 -7.67 11.10 22.61
CA LYS A 87 -6.46 10.96 23.43
C LYS A 87 -6.41 9.61 24.13
N THR A 88 -5.20 9.10 24.35
CA THR A 88 -4.96 7.84 25.06
C THR A 88 -3.64 7.91 25.83
N VAL A 89 -3.52 7.10 26.88
CA VAL A 89 -2.26 6.94 27.60
C VAL A 89 -1.54 5.74 27.02
N LEU A 90 -0.28 5.93 26.62
CA LEU A 90 0.58 4.88 26.07
C LEU A 90 1.82 4.70 26.97
N LYS A 91 2.33 3.48 26.99
CA LYS A 91 3.63 3.14 27.58
C LYS A 91 4.72 3.30 26.52
N ALA A 92 5.95 3.54 26.94
CA ALA A 92 7.11 3.45 26.04
C ALA A 92 7.29 2.02 25.53
N GLY A 93 7.79 1.89 24.31
CA GLY A 93 7.99 0.62 23.62
C GLY A 93 7.02 0.36 22.50
N THR A 94 7.01 -0.85 21.99
CA THR A 94 6.18 -1.25 20.84
C THR A 94 4.71 -1.35 21.23
N THR A 95 3.85 -0.82 20.38
CA THR A 95 2.38 -0.92 20.49
C THR A 95 1.74 -1.08 19.12
N THR A 96 0.59 -1.72 19.09
CA THR A 96 -0.19 -1.89 17.85
C THR A 96 -1.06 -0.66 17.61
N LEU A 97 -0.95 -0.10 16.42
CA LEU A 97 -1.88 0.86 15.84
C LEU A 97 -2.81 0.10 14.88
N ALA A 98 -4.11 0.34 14.96
CA ALA A 98 -5.09 -0.25 14.06
C ALA A 98 -6.07 0.80 13.53
N LEU A 99 -6.39 0.69 12.23
CA LEU A 99 -7.52 1.36 11.61
C LEU A 99 -8.67 0.35 11.50
N LYS A 100 -9.78 0.68 12.15
CA LYS A 100 -11.00 -0.12 12.12
C LYS A 100 -11.99 0.49 11.14
N ASP A 101 -12.16 -0.17 10.02
CA ASP A 101 -13.22 0.18 9.09
C ASP A 101 -14.60 -0.10 9.68
N LEU A 102 -15.56 0.80 9.44
CA LEU A 102 -16.91 0.69 9.96
C LEU A 102 -17.94 0.40 8.87
N THR A 103 -17.61 0.63 7.62
CA THR A 103 -18.61 0.68 6.55
C THR A 103 -18.23 -0.06 5.28
N GLY A 104 -16.95 -0.29 5.02
CA GLY A 104 -16.47 -0.82 3.74
C GLY A 104 -16.68 0.13 2.55
N PHE A 105 -16.99 1.40 2.80
CA PHE A 105 -17.23 2.40 1.77
C PHE A 105 -16.12 3.42 1.66
N ASP A 106 -14.94 2.93 1.29
CA ASP A 106 -13.79 3.73 0.85
C ASP A 106 -13.31 4.78 1.88
N GLY A 107 -13.37 4.45 3.17
CA GLY A 107 -12.74 5.24 4.21
C GLY A 107 -11.25 5.45 3.89
N ARG A 108 -10.79 6.70 3.88
CA ARG A 108 -9.45 7.09 3.44
C ARG A 108 -8.60 7.64 4.57
N CYS A 109 -7.40 7.10 4.73
CA CYS A 109 -6.43 7.57 5.72
C CYS A 109 -5.03 7.67 5.09
N ASP A 110 -4.47 8.89 5.07
CA ASP A 110 -3.11 9.14 4.58
C ASP A 110 -2.05 8.97 5.66
N ALA A 111 -2.27 9.63 6.80
CA ALA A 111 -1.29 9.70 7.85
C ALA A 111 -1.94 9.75 9.23
N ILE A 112 -1.19 9.30 10.24
CA ILE A 112 -1.58 9.39 11.64
C ILE A 112 -0.49 10.12 12.38
N TYR A 113 -0.88 11.15 13.13
CA TYR A 113 0.02 11.99 13.93
C TYR A 113 -0.28 11.83 15.41
N LEU A 114 0.77 11.54 16.17
CA LEU A 114 0.72 11.41 17.62
C LEU A 114 1.59 12.48 18.26
N THR A 115 1.06 13.22 19.21
CA THR A 115 1.81 14.22 19.98
C THR A 115 1.47 14.13 21.46
N THR A 116 2.43 14.43 22.31
CA THR A 116 2.22 14.59 23.76
C THR A 116 1.82 16.02 24.13
N ASP A 117 1.95 16.98 23.21
CA ASP A 117 1.55 18.36 23.41
C ASP A 117 0.08 18.57 23.04
N ALA A 118 -0.73 18.94 24.04
CA ALA A 118 -2.16 19.20 23.88
C ALA A 118 -2.47 20.40 22.97
N ASN A 119 -1.53 21.33 22.83
CA ASN A 119 -1.70 22.57 22.07
C ASN A 119 -1.22 22.47 20.62
N THR A 120 -0.44 21.43 20.30
CA THR A 120 0.03 21.19 18.94
C THR A 120 -1.06 20.50 18.15
N GLN A 121 -1.63 21.22 17.18
CA GLN A 121 -2.41 20.62 16.11
C GLN A 121 -1.51 20.44 14.89
N PRO A 122 -1.66 19.33 14.15
CA PRO A 122 -0.98 19.19 12.87
C PRO A 122 -1.41 20.35 11.98
N ALA A 123 -0.46 21.09 11.42
CA ALA A 123 -0.76 22.17 10.50
C ALA A 123 -1.65 21.67 9.34
N THR A 124 -2.51 22.54 8.83
CA THR A 124 -3.13 22.31 7.53
C THR A 124 -2.01 22.21 6.52
N TRP A 125 -1.69 21.00 6.12
CA TRP A 125 -0.49 20.77 5.35
C TRP A 125 -0.70 21.21 3.92
N ASP A 126 0.06 22.17 3.53
CA ASP A 126 0.39 22.23 2.13
C ASP A 126 1.37 21.08 1.80
N THR A 127 1.53 20.81 0.55
CA THR A 127 2.35 19.71 0.05
C THR A 127 3.83 19.87 0.47
N ALA A 128 4.33 21.11 0.59
CA ALA A 128 5.70 21.42 0.95
C ALA A 128 6.00 21.11 2.42
N GLU A 129 5.13 21.48 3.36
CA GLU A 129 5.29 21.17 4.78
C GLU A 129 5.24 19.66 5.04
N THR A 130 4.33 18.95 4.36
CA THR A 130 4.23 17.49 4.42
C THR A 130 5.52 16.83 3.92
N ALA A 131 6.04 17.28 2.78
CA ALA A 131 7.28 16.77 2.20
C ALA A 131 8.48 17.03 3.12
N ALA A 132 8.59 18.23 3.68
CA ALA A 132 9.65 18.59 4.62
C ALA A 132 9.63 17.73 5.88
N LEU A 133 8.45 17.50 6.48
CA LEU A 133 8.30 16.63 7.65
C LEU A 133 8.68 15.18 7.32
N ARG A 134 8.21 14.63 6.22
CA ARG A 134 8.54 13.26 5.77
C ARG A 134 10.04 13.10 5.52
N THR A 135 10.66 14.08 4.89
CA THR A 135 12.12 14.09 4.68
C THR A 135 12.86 14.05 6.02
N ARG A 136 12.48 14.90 6.96
CA ARG A 136 13.08 14.94 8.31
C ARG A 136 12.91 13.62 9.06
N LEU A 137 11.74 12.97 8.99
CA LEU A 137 11.50 11.69 9.64
C LEU A 137 12.28 10.54 8.98
N ARG A 138 12.42 10.55 7.65
CA ARG A 138 13.20 9.56 6.91
C ARG A 138 14.71 9.66 7.18
N GLN A 139 15.25 10.86 7.36
CA GLN A 139 16.67 11.07 7.68
C GLN A 139 17.10 10.41 9.00
N GLN A 140 16.16 10.02 9.86
CA GLN A 140 16.43 9.30 11.10
C GLN A 140 16.48 7.78 10.93
N GLN A 141 16.19 7.27 9.73
CA GLN A 141 16.20 5.84 9.43
C GLN A 141 17.48 5.48 8.66
N THR A 142 18.27 4.56 9.22
CA THR A 142 19.37 3.93 8.48
C THR A 142 18.77 2.92 7.52
N VAL A 143 18.87 3.16 6.21
CA VAL A 143 18.41 2.24 5.18
C VAL A 143 19.59 1.39 4.73
N PRO A 144 19.52 0.05 4.79
CA PRO A 144 20.56 -0.80 4.23
C PRO A 144 20.74 -0.55 2.73
N ALA A 145 21.98 -0.39 2.28
CA ALA A 145 22.29 -0.23 0.87
C ALA A 145 22.59 -1.60 0.24
N HIS A 146 21.97 -1.88 -0.89
CA HIS A 146 22.21 -3.08 -1.69
C HIS A 146 22.60 -2.69 -3.12
N GLN A 147 23.43 -3.49 -3.76
CA GLN A 147 23.87 -3.27 -5.13
C GLN A 147 23.37 -4.40 -6.04
N TYR A 148 22.80 -4.01 -7.18
CA TYR A 148 22.29 -4.90 -8.21
C TYR A 148 22.74 -4.41 -9.58
N ASP A 149 22.83 -5.34 -10.54
CA ASP A 149 23.11 -5.00 -11.93
C ASP A 149 21.86 -4.49 -12.63
N PHE A 150 20.70 -4.96 -12.19
CA PHE A 150 19.40 -4.62 -12.76
C PHE A 150 18.32 -4.53 -11.68
N VAL A 151 17.53 -3.46 -11.70
CA VAL A 151 16.42 -3.26 -10.76
C VAL A 151 15.13 -3.14 -11.54
N VAL A 152 14.16 -3.98 -11.21
CA VAL A 152 12.81 -3.96 -11.77
C VAL A 152 11.84 -3.47 -10.71
N VAL A 153 11.10 -2.42 -11.01
CA VAL A 153 10.03 -1.91 -10.14
C VAL A 153 8.68 -2.29 -10.72
N GLY A 154 7.95 -3.12 -9.99
CA GLY A 154 6.67 -3.68 -10.36
C GLY A 154 6.73 -5.18 -10.69
N GLY A 155 6.08 -5.99 -9.86
CA GLY A 155 5.99 -7.45 -9.99
C GLY A 155 4.81 -7.93 -10.87
N GLY A 156 4.32 -7.09 -11.80
CA GLY A 156 3.37 -7.53 -12.82
C GLY A 156 4.02 -8.47 -13.85
N ILE A 157 3.24 -9.01 -14.76
CA ILE A 157 3.71 -9.98 -15.78
C ILE A 157 4.95 -9.46 -16.54
N ALA A 158 4.93 -8.21 -16.98
CA ALA A 158 6.07 -7.61 -17.69
C ALA A 158 7.32 -7.52 -16.82
N GLY A 159 7.18 -7.10 -15.56
CA GLY A 159 8.29 -7.02 -14.61
C GLY A 159 8.87 -8.38 -14.25
N MET A 160 8.03 -9.38 -14.04
CA MET A 160 8.47 -10.76 -13.82
C MET A 160 9.30 -11.29 -15.00
N CYS A 161 8.80 -11.09 -16.23
CA CYS A 161 9.54 -11.49 -17.44
C CYS A 161 10.86 -10.74 -17.61
N ALA A 162 10.88 -9.43 -17.31
CA ALA A 162 12.10 -8.63 -17.37
C ALA A 162 13.14 -9.09 -16.35
N ALA A 163 12.71 -9.30 -15.09
CA ALA A 163 13.58 -9.79 -14.03
C ALA A 163 14.17 -11.16 -14.35
N ALA A 164 13.33 -12.12 -14.75
CA ALA A 164 13.78 -13.46 -15.09
C ALA A 164 14.71 -13.45 -16.32
N SER A 165 14.42 -12.64 -17.33
CA SER A 165 15.31 -12.51 -18.50
C SER A 165 16.70 -11.99 -18.12
N ALA A 166 16.78 -10.95 -17.33
CA ALA A 166 18.04 -10.40 -16.86
C ALA A 166 18.81 -11.39 -15.97
N ALA A 167 18.11 -12.07 -15.05
CA ALA A 167 18.70 -13.07 -14.17
C ALA A 167 19.28 -14.26 -14.93
N ARG A 168 18.58 -14.76 -15.96
CA ARG A 168 19.03 -15.85 -16.84
C ARG A 168 20.20 -15.46 -17.73
N LEU A 169 20.41 -14.16 -17.96
CA LEU A 169 21.60 -13.61 -18.62
C LEU A 169 22.77 -13.36 -17.64
N GLY A 170 22.62 -13.69 -16.37
CA GLY A 170 23.67 -13.61 -15.36
C GLY A 170 23.66 -12.35 -14.51
N CYS A 171 22.71 -11.42 -14.73
CA CYS A 171 22.58 -10.22 -13.89
C CYS A 171 22.10 -10.57 -12.47
N LYS A 172 22.64 -9.86 -11.48
CA LYS A 172 22.07 -9.81 -10.13
C LYS A 172 20.90 -8.84 -10.14
N VAL A 173 19.70 -9.33 -9.91
CA VAL A 173 18.45 -8.57 -10.11
C VAL A 173 17.75 -8.31 -8.80
N ALA A 174 17.26 -7.07 -8.59
CA ALA A 174 16.23 -6.77 -7.60
C ALA A 174 14.87 -6.66 -8.30
N LEU A 175 13.87 -7.37 -7.81
CA LEU A 175 12.47 -7.20 -8.20
C LEU A 175 11.70 -6.60 -7.02
N VAL A 176 11.28 -5.35 -7.15
CA VAL A 176 10.53 -4.62 -6.12
C VAL A 176 9.05 -4.64 -6.46
N ASN A 177 8.23 -5.18 -5.56
CA ASN A 177 6.78 -5.27 -5.74
C ASN A 177 6.07 -4.68 -4.53
N ASP A 178 5.21 -3.68 -4.74
CA ASP A 178 4.47 -3.00 -3.67
C ASP A 178 3.24 -3.78 -3.17
N ARG A 179 2.87 -4.86 -3.88
CA ARG A 179 1.75 -5.72 -3.52
C ARG A 179 2.22 -7.02 -2.88
N PRO A 180 1.36 -7.68 -2.09
CA PRO A 180 1.71 -8.95 -1.46
C PRO A 180 1.84 -10.11 -2.46
N VAL A 181 1.19 -10.02 -3.64
CA VAL A 181 1.21 -11.05 -4.67
C VAL A 181 1.83 -10.54 -5.97
N LEU A 182 2.42 -11.44 -6.75
CA LEU A 182 2.95 -11.17 -8.07
C LEU A 182 1.87 -11.29 -9.15
N GLY A 183 2.16 -10.79 -10.37
CA GLY A 183 1.28 -10.90 -11.53
C GLY A 183 0.53 -9.61 -11.88
N GLY A 184 0.47 -8.64 -10.99
CA GLY A 184 -0.20 -7.35 -11.24
C GLY A 184 -1.68 -7.55 -11.56
N ASN A 185 -2.14 -7.13 -12.75
CA ASN A 185 -3.52 -7.32 -13.17
C ASN A 185 -3.93 -8.80 -13.21
N ASN A 186 -2.98 -9.68 -13.57
CA ASN A 186 -3.18 -11.13 -13.55
C ASN A 186 -2.82 -11.72 -12.18
N SER A 187 -3.54 -11.35 -11.16
CA SER A 187 -3.40 -11.84 -9.79
C SER A 187 -4.76 -12.02 -9.13
N SER A 188 -4.78 -12.72 -8.01
CA SER A 188 -5.98 -12.86 -7.18
C SER A 188 -6.53 -11.53 -6.66
N GLU A 189 -5.71 -10.47 -6.61
CA GLU A 189 -6.13 -9.14 -6.20
C GLU A 189 -6.95 -8.41 -7.27
N ILE A 190 -6.49 -8.43 -8.54
CA ILE A 190 -7.09 -7.62 -9.61
C ILE A 190 -7.99 -8.47 -10.51
N ARG A 191 -7.66 -9.75 -10.70
CA ARG A 191 -8.50 -10.76 -11.35
C ARG A 191 -8.81 -10.50 -12.81
N VAL A 192 -7.79 -10.09 -13.57
CA VAL A 192 -7.83 -9.97 -15.04
C VAL A 192 -7.04 -11.13 -15.65
N HIS A 193 -7.65 -11.91 -16.55
CA HIS A 193 -6.97 -13.03 -17.19
C HIS A 193 -5.86 -12.56 -18.15
N LEU A 194 -4.88 -13.42 -18.39
CA LEU A 194 -3.90 -13.21 -19.46
C LEU A 194 -4.59 -13.36 -20.81
N GLY A 195 -4.50 -12.32 -21.61
CA GLY A 195 -5.09 -12.28 -22.94
C GLY A 195 -4.10 -11.74 -23.97
N GLY A 196 -4.49 -11.80 -25.22
CA GLY A 196 -3.70 -11.29 -26.34
C GLY A 196 -2.92 -12.37 -27.09
N ILE A 197 -2.31 -11.95 -28.19
CA ILE A 197 -1.52 -12.79 -29.08
C ILE A 197 -0.10 -12.22 -29.09
N ILE A 198 0.85 -12.95 -28.50
CA ILE A 198 2.21 -12.47 -28.25
C ILE A 198 3.28 -13.11 -29.13
N GLU A 199 2.95 -14.16 -29.86
CA GLU A 199 3.91 -14.90 -30.73
C GLU A 199 3.67 -14.62 -32.22
N MET A 200 3.28 -13.39 -32.55
CA MET A 200 3.10 -12.97 -33.94
C MET A 200 4.32 -12.18 -34.44
N GLY A 201 4.60 -12.30 -35.74
CA GLY A 201 5.72 -11.59 -36.36
C GLY A 201 7.09 -12.19 -36.03
N PRO A 202 8.15 -11.36 -35.94
CA PRO A 202 9.53 -11.85 -35.81
C PRO A 202 9.87 -12.46 -34.45
N ASN A 203 9.05 -12.24 -33.42
CA ASN A 203 9.37 -12.58 -32.02
C ASN A 203 8.60 -13.83 -31.56
N GLN A 204 8.78 -14.94 -32.21
CA GLN A 204 8.07 -16.20 -31.97
C GLN A 204 8.32 -16.82 -30.59
N GLY A 205 9.36 -16.39 -29.86
CA GLY A 205 9.73 -16.94 -28.56
C GLY A 205 9.14 -16.20 -27.35
N LEU A 206 8.40 -15.11 -27.52
CA LEU A 206 7.92 -14.27 -26.42
C LEU A 206 6.96 -15.01 -25.47
N GLY A 207 6.16 -15.94 -25.95
CA GLY A 207 5.24 -16.72 -25.12
C GLY A 207 5.89 -17.79 -24.25
N ARG A 208 7.18 -18.06 -24.41
CA ARG A 208 7.85 -19.15 -23.68
C ARG A 208 7.77 -18.95 -22.16
N MET A 209 8.10 -17.76 -21.67
CA MET A 209 8.05 -17.45 -20.25
C MET A 209 6.62 -17.49 -19.69
N ILE A 210 5.65 -16.97 -20.44
CA ILE A 210 4.24 -17.01 -20.04
C ILE A 210 3.78 -18.45 -19.83
N ARG A 211 4.24 -19.41 -20.64
CA ARG A 211 3.93 -20.84 -20.46
C ARG A 211 4.53 -21.46 -19.19
N GLU A 212 5.57 -20.85 -18.61
CA GLU A 212 6.17 -21.34 -17.37
C GLU A 212 5.33 -21.02 -16.13
N PHE A 213 4.68 -19.85 -16.10
CA PHE A 213 3.95 -19.37 -14.93
C PHE A 213 2.50 -18.96 -15.21
N GLY A 214 2.09 -18.93 -16.46
CA GLY A 214 0.72 -18.55 -16.83
C GLY A 214 -0.30 -19.54 -16.26
N HIS A 215 -1.45 -19.02 -15.85
CA HIS A 215 -2.55 -19.87 -15.39
C HIS A 215 -3.25 -20.58 -16.55
N GLU A 216 -3.80 -21.75 -16.29
CA GLU A 216 -4.47 -22.58 -17.29
C GLU A 216 -5.94 -22.15 -17.52
N ARG A 217 -6.51 -21.39 -16.62
CA ARG A 217 -7.91 -20.96 -16.65
C ARG A 217 -8.01 -19.53 -17.18
N SER A 218 -9.11 -19.21 -17.85
CA SER A 218 -9.38 -17.88 -18.40
C SER A 218 -10.64 -17.27 -17.77
N GLY A 219 -10.76 -15.95 -17.90
CA GLY A 219 -11.91 -15.17 -17.42
C GLY A 219 -11.53 -14.12 -16.40
N ASN A 220 -12.21 -12.97 -16.49
CA ASN A 220 -12.07 -11.87 -15.53
C ASN A 220 -13.00 -12.09 -14.34
N ALA A 221 -12.66 -11.47 -13.20
CA ALA A 221 -13.44 -11.47 -11.98
C ALA A 221 -13.79 -12.89 -11.45
N GLN A 222 -12.95 -13.88 -11.77
CA GLN A 222 -13.10 -15.23 -11.27
C GLN A 222 -12.62 -15.34 -9.81
N PRO A 223 -12.92 -16.45 -9.10
CA PRO A 223 -12.32 -16.72 -7.79
C PRO A 223 -10.79 -16.59 -7.80
N GLY A 224 -10.21 -16.15 -6.68
CA GLY A 224 -8.76 -15.83 -6.60
C GLY A 224 -7.84 -16.99 -7.00
N ASP A 225 -8.22 -18.24 -6.67
CA ASP A 225 -7.48 -19.46 -7.02
C ASP A 225 -7.32 -19.67 -8.53
N TYR A 226 -8.18 -19.08 -9.37
CA TYR A 226 -8.08 -19.11 -10.84
C TYR A 226 -6.80 -18.46 -11.36
N TYR A 227 -6.24 -17.52 -10.60
CA TYR A 227 -5.06 -16.75 -11.03
C TYR A 227 -3.75 -17.38 -10.60
N GLU A 228 -3.80 -18.48 -9.84
CA GLU A 228 -2.65 -19.33 -9.49
C GLU A 228 -1.41 -18.51 -9.08
N ASP A 229 -1.57 -17.55 -8.15
CA ASP A 229 -0.49 -16.64 -7.72
C ASP A 229 0.77 -17.40 -7.30
N ARG A 230 0.60 -18.60 -6.70
CA ARG A 230 1.71 -19.46 -6.29
C ARG A 230 2.62 -19.88 -7.45
N LYS A 231 2.10 -20.12 -8.66
CA LYS A 231 2.93 -20.41 -9.84
C LYS A 231 3.86 -19.26 -10.19
N LYS A 232 3.43 -18.02 -9.99
CA LYS A 232 4.22 -16.82 -10.25
C LYS A 232 5.32 -16.63 -9.20
N GLU A 233 4.99 -16.91 -7.93
CA GLU A 233 5.97 -16.93 -6.84
C GLU A 233 7.03 -17.99 -7.11
N ASP A 234 6.63 -19.24 -7.38
CA ASP A 234 7.54 -20.35 -7.67
C ASP A 234 8.43 -20.05 -8.91
N PHE A 235 7.89 -19.37 -9.93
CA PHE A 235 8.65 -18.96 -11.11
C PHE A 235 9.77 -17.95 -10.74
N ILE A 236 9.49 -16.97 -9.90
CA ILE A 236 10.50 -16.00 -9.44
C ILE A 236 11.47 -16.65 -8.44
N ASP A 237 11.00 -17.46 -7.52
CA ASP A 237 11.82 -18.15 -6.51
C ASP A 237 12.80 -19.14 -7.13
N ALA A 238 12.49 -19.71 -8.30
CA ALA A 238 13.40 -20.57 -9.05
C ALA A 238 14.63 -19.84 -9.61
N GLU A 239 14.56 -18.52 -9.78
CA GLU A 239 15.61 -17.70 -10.36
C GLU A 239 16.61 -17.23 -9.28
N LYS A 240 17.70 -17.95 -9.07
CA LYS A 240 18.68 -17.71 -7.99
C LYS A 240 19.30 -16.31 -8.00
N ASN A 241 19.31 -15.63 -9.14
CA ASN A 241 19.87 -14.29 -9.29
C ASN A 241 18.85 -13.18 -9.03
N ILE A 242 17.61 -13.50 -8.66
CA ILE A 242 16.60 -12.52 -8.29
C ILE A 242 16.50 -12.42 -6.77
N THR A 243 16.53 -11.20 -6.25
CA THR A 243 16.08 -10.88 -4.89
C THR A 243 14.71 -10.19 -4.99
N LEU A 244 13.67 -10.85 -4.49
CA LEU A 244 12.33 -10.29 -4.43
C LEU A 244 12.17 -9.43 -3.17
N TYR A 245 11.76 -8.17 -3.37
CA TYR A 245 11.33 -7.24 -2.32
C TYR A 245 9.81 -7.11 -2.39
N ALA A 246 9.11 -8.08 -1.81
CA ALA A 246 7.65 -8.09 -1.75
C ALA A 246 7.11 -7.09 -0.73
N SER A 247 5.94 -6.51 -1.01
CA SER A 247 5.29 -5.50 -0.16
C SER A 247 6.18 -4.28 0.13
N GLN A 248 7.09 -3.96 -0.79
CA GLN A 248 7.98 -2.80 -0.71
C GLN A 248 7.78 -1.90 -1.92
N ARG A 249 7.86 -0.60 -1.68
CA ARG A 249 7.65 0.41 -2.70
C ARG A 249 8.92 1.20 -2.97
N ALA A 250 9.26 1.37 -4.26
CA ALA A 250 10.24 2.36 -4.67
C ALA A 250 9.65 3.78 -4.46
N VAL A 251 10.37 4.62 -3.74
CA VAL A 251 9.94 5.99 -3.39
C VAL A 251 10.83 7.07 -4.01
N ALA A 252 11.97 6.68 -4.56
CA ALA A 252 12.87 7.53 -5.33
C ALA A 252 13.74 6.67 -6.25
N VAL A 253 14.20 7.25 -7.33
CA VAL A 253 15.15 6.68 -8.30
C VAL A 253 16.27 7.69 -8.52
#